data_05597cc420420d9180c4710fa1cf7bbd
#
_entry.id   05597cc420420d9180c4710fa1cf7bbd
#
_cell.length_a   1.000
_cell.length_b   1.000
_cell.length_c   1.000
_cell.angle_alpha   90.00
_cell.angle_beta   90.00
_cell.angle_gamma   90.00
#
_symmetry.space_group_name_H-M   'P 1'
#
loop_
_entity.id
_entity.type
_entity.pdbx_description
1 polymer ?
#
loop_
_entity_poly.entity_id
_entity_poly.type
_entity_poly.pdbx_seq_one_letter_code
_entity_poly.pdbx_strand_id
1 'polypeptide(L)'
;MSVDPECRPEIVAMIGTALAVHISDIPFDGPCAMTQMGLVDGEFIVNPSQKQWDEGDLQLTVASTKEKVIMIEAGANEIPEDQMIEAIYKCHDINQTVIAFMDQIRDEIGKPKHEYESCAIPEQMFEDIKKIVTPEQMEEAVFTDEKQKREENIRAITEQLEEAFADNEEYLACLLYTSDA
;
A
#
# COMPACT_ATOMS: atom_id res chain seq x y z
N MET A 1 21.65 21.88 -4.36
CA MET A 1 21.50 20.69 -5.22
C MET A 1 20.94 21.16 -6.57
N SER A 2 21.47 20.64 -7.66
CA SER A 2 20.91 20.87 -9.00
C SER A 2 19.91 19.76 -9.32
N VAL A 3 18.80 20.12 -9.90
CA VAL A 3 17.74 19.20 -10.34
C VAL A 3 17.56 19.41 -11.83
N ASP A 4 17.43 18.35 -12.58
CA ASP A 4 17.11 18.38 -14.01
C ASP A 4 15.58 18.57 -14.15
N PRO A 5 15.09 19.65 -14.78
CA PRO A 5 13.66 19.88 -14.96
C PRO A 5 12.99 18.86 -15.89
N GLU A 6 13.77 18.13 -16.71
CA GLU A 6 13.26 17.07 -17.57
C GLU A 6 13.14 15.71 -16.86
N CYS A 7 13.73 15.57 -15.66
CA CYS A 7 13.71 14.33 -14.90
C CYS A 7 13.31 14.62 -13.45
N ARG A 8 12.10 14.27 -13.08
CA ARG A 8 11.58 14.50 -11.74
C ARG A 8 12.29 13.61 -10.72
N PRO A 9 12.86 14.19 -9.64
CA PRO A 9 13.70 13.44 -8.69
C PRO A 9 12.92 12.40 -7.89
N GLU A 10 11.60 12.54 -7.74
CA GLU A 10 10.75 11.61 -7.02
C GLU A 10 10.77 10.21 -7.61
N ILE A 11 10.81 10.11 -8.95
CA ILE A 11 10.87 8.83 -9.67
C ILE A 11 12.16 8.09 -9.32
N VAL A 12 13.29 8.78 -9.43
CA VAL A 12 14.60 8.20 -9.13
C VAL A 12 14.73 7.83 -7.65
N ALA A 13 14.20 8.68 -6.77
CA ALA A 13 14.20 8.44 -5.32
C ALA A 13 13.40 7.18 -4.97
N MET A 14 12.21 6.99 -5.56
CA MET A 14 11.39 5.81 -5.31
C MET A 14 12.06 4.53 -5.80
N ILE A 15 12.58 4.54 -7.03
CA ILE A 15 13.31 3.40 -7.61
C ILE A 15 14.54 3.05 -6.75
N GLY A 16 15.34 4.06 -6.38
CA GLY A 16 16.54 3.87 -5.58
C GLY A 16 16.23 3.31 -4.18
N THR A 17 15.18 3.82 -3.53
CA THR A 17 14.75 3.35 -2.21
C THR A 17 14.23 1.92 -2.25
N ALA A 18 13.34 1.61 -3.19
CA ALA A 18 12.79 0.27 -3.35
C ALA A 18 13.89 -0.76 -3.70
N LEU A 19 14.81 -0.41 -4.59
CA LEU A 19 15.94 -1.26 -4.94
C LEU A 19 16.89 -1.47 -3.75
N ALA A 20 17.21 -0.43 -2.98
CA ALA A 20 18.09 -0.54 -1.82
C ALA A 20 17.54 -1.53 -0.77
N VAL A 21 16.24 -1.47 -0.48
CA VAL A 21 15.59 -2.43 0.41
C VAL A 21 15.54 -3.83 -0.21
N HIS A 22 15.28 -3.92 -1.52
CA HIS A 22 15.16 -5.20 -2.22
C HIS A 22 16.46 -5.99 -2.26
N ILE A 23 17.62 -5.34 -2.42
CA ILE A 23 18.94 -5.99 -2.41
C ILE A 23 19.54 -6.18 -1.01
N SER A 24 18.99 -5.53 0.02
CA SER A 24 19.46 -5.66 1.41
C SER A 24 19.02 -6.99 2.04
N ASP A 25 19.45 -7.25 3.25
CA ASP A 25 19.04 -8.38 4.08
C ASP A 25 17.71 -8.15 4.83
N ILE A 26 17.10 -6.98 4.70
CA ILE A 26 15.80 -6.66 5.30
C ILE A 26 14.70 -7.52 4.67
N PRO A 27 13.84 -8.21 5.46
CA PRO A 27 12.69 -8.95 4.96
C PRO A 27 11.73 -7.99 4.23
N PHE A 28 11.51 -8.25 2.95
CA PHE A 28 10.69 -7.39 2.09
C PHE A 28 10.10 -8.22 0.95
N ASP A 29 8.78 -8.24 0.83
CA ASP A 29 8.03 -9.08 -0.11
C ASP A 29 8.00 -8.53 -1.54
N GLY A 30 9.18 -8.24 -2.06
CA GLY A 30 9.37 -7.86 -3.44
C GLY A 30 9.52 -6.36 -3.63
N PRO A 31 9.99 -5.95 -4.79
CA PRO A 31 10.14 -4.54 -5.10
C PRO A 31 8.79 -3.92 -5.44
N CYS A 32 8.69 -2.62 -5.18
CA CYS A 32 7.66 -1.77 -5.77
C CYS A 32 8.32 -0.76 -6.73
N ALA A 33 7.60 -0.40 -7.76
CA ALA A 33 8.00 0.66 -8.68
C ALA A 33 6.92 1.73 -8.75
N MET A 34 7.32 2.93 -9.17
CA MET A 34 6.44 4.08 -9.31
C MET A 34 6.61 4.70 -10.69
N THR A 35 5.49 5.00 -11.33
CA THR A 35 5.43 5.75 -12.59
C THR A 35 4.53 6.97 -12.40
N GLN A 36 4.94 8.10 -12.96
CA GLN A 36 4.09 9.26 -13.12
C GLN A 36 3.54 9.31 -14.54
N MET A 37 2.27 9.74 -14.67
CA MET A 37 1.57 9.88 -15.94
C MET A 37 0.94 11.27 -16.01
N GLY A 38 1.24 11.98 -17.10
CA GLY A 38 0.55 13.21 -17.48
C GLY A 38 -0.40 12.96 -18.64
N LEU A 39 -1.34 13.86 -18.84
CA LEU A 39 -2.16 13.95 -20.05
C LEU A 39 -1.98 15.35 -20.65
N VAL A 40 -1.36 15.42 -21.83
CA VAL A 40 -1.05 16.68 -22.51
C VAL A 40 -1.58 16.59 -23.93
N ASP A 41 -2.42 17.53 -24.34
CA ASP A 41 -3.04 17.54 -25.67
C ASP A 41 -3.75 16.21 -26.05
N GLY A 42 -4.30 15.52 -25.03
CA GLY A 42 -4.99 14.25 -25.21
C GLY A 42 -4.08 13.01 -25.30
N GLU A 43 -2.77 13.17 -25.14
CA GLU A 43 -1.80 12.07 -25.16
C GLU A 43 -1.23 11.80 -23.76
N PHE A 44 -1.10 10.52 -23.39
CA PHE A 44 -0.46 10.10 -22.16
C PHE A 44 1.07 10.25 -22.25
N ILE A 45 1.63 10.98 -21.32
CA ILE A 45 3.08 11.19 -21.20
C ILE A 45 3.60 10.48 -19.96
N VAL A 46 4.50 9.54 -20.16
CA VAL A 46 5.16 8.79 -19.07
C VAL A 46 6.28 9.62 -18.47
N ASN A 47 6.29 9.74 -17.15
CA ASN A 47 7.28 10.51 -16.40
C ASN A 47 7.49 11.93 -17.00
N PRO A 48 6.43 12.74 -17.07
CA PRO A 48 6.44 14.03 -17.72
C PRO A 48 7.48 14.97 -17.09
N SER A 49 8.04 15.87 -17.90
CA SER A 49 8.84 17.00 -17.40
C SER A 49 8.01 17.88 -16.47
N GLN A 50 8.66 18.73 -15.67
CA GLN A 50 7.95 19.64 -14.76
C GLN A 50 6.94 20.52 -15.52
N LYS A 51 7.29 21.00 -16.69
CA LYS A 51 6.38 21.81 -17.52
C LYS A 51 5.14 21.01 -17.96
N GLN A 52 5.32 19.80 -18.47
CA GLN A 52 4.23 18.94 -18.91
C GLN A 52 3.34 18.50 -17.74
N TRP A 53 3.93 18.34 -16.54
CA TRP A 53 3.19 18.04 -15.32
C TRP A 53 2.28 19.20 -14.90
N ASP A 54 2.80 20.44 -14.95
CA ASP A 54 2.07 21.63 -14.51
C ASP A 54 0.98 22.08 -15.50
N GLU A 55 1.22 21.88 -16.81
CA GLU A 55 0.32 22.30 -17.89
C GLU A 55 -0.68 21.20 -18.32
N GLY A 56 -0.47 19.95 -17.92
CA GLY A 56 -1.30 18.81 -18.33
C GLY A 56 -2.64 18.71 -17.58
N ASP A 57 -3.58 18.00 -18.18
CA ASP A 57 -4.91 17.75 -17.61
C ASP A 57 -4.91 16.61 -16.58
N LEU A 58 -3.83 15.85 -16.47
CA LEU A 58 -3.65 14.76 -15.52
C LEU A 58 -2.29 14.84 -14.83
N GLN A 59 -2.31 14.70 -13.52
CA GLN A 59 -1.15 14.51 -12.68
C GLN A 59 -1.35 13.22 -11.89
N LEU A 60 -0.95 12.08 -12.45
CA LEU A 60 -1.15 10.77 -11.85
C LEU A 60 0.16 10.16 -11.40
N THR A 61 0.21 9.67 -10.17
CA THR A 61 1.29 8.85 -9.63
C THR A 61 0.76 7.49 -9.23
N VAL A 62 1.34 6.43 -9.74
CA VAL A 62 0.95 5.05 -9.43
C VAL A 62 2.14 4.25 -8.96
N ALA A 63 2.06 3.70 -7.74
CA ALA A 63 3.01 2.71 -7.27
C ALA A 63 2.36 1.31 -7.29
N SER A 64 3.13 0.32 -7.69
CA SER A 64 2.66 -1.06 -7.75
C SER A 64 3.76 -2.07 -7.46
N THR A 65 3.34 -3.24 -6.99
CA THR A 65 4.14 -4.47 -6.94
C THR A 65 3.94 -5.27 -8.23
N LYS A 66 4.44 -6.48 -8.30
CA LYS A 66 4.17 -7.40 -9.43
C LYS A 66 2.69 -7.67 -9.65
N GLU A 67 1.92 -7.75 -8.58
CA GLU A 67 0.55 -8.25 -8.63
C GLU A 67 -0.50 -7.16 -8.43
N LYS A 68 -0.16 -6.09 -7.72
CA LYS A 68 -1.14 -5.11 -7.23
C LYS A 68 -0.67 -3.68 -7.40
N VAL A 69 -1.60 -2.81 -7.75
CA VAL A 69 -1.47 -1.37 -7.51
C VAL A 69 -1.64 -1.13 -6.02
N ILE A 70 -0.66 -0.48 -5.39
CA ILE A 70 -0.63 -0.25 -3.93
C ILE A 70 -0.83 1.21 -3.55
N MET A 71 -0.61 2.14 -4.49
CA MET A 71 -0.83 3.57 -4.27
C MET A 71 -1.27 4.23 -5.56
N ILE A 72 -2.25 5.10 -5.45
CA ILE A 72 -2.70 6.00 -6.51
C ILE A 72 -2.84 7.39 -5.90
N GLU A 73 -2.18 8.38 -6.51
CA GLU A 73 -2.35 9.79 -6.20
C GLU A 73 -2.64 10.53 -7.50
N ALA A 74 -3.76 11.24 -7.57
CA ALA A 74 -4.20 11.89 -8.80
C ALA A 74 -4.75 13.29 -8.56
N GLY A 75 -4.35 14.22 -9.44
CA GLY A 75 -4.99 15.48 -9.70
C GLY A 75 -5.42 15.51 -11.18
N ALA A 76 -6.64 15.94 -11.46
CA ALA A 76 -7.14 15.94 -12.83
C ALA A 76 -8.11 17.10 -13.09
N ASN A 77 -8.13 17.59 -14.34
CA ASN A 77 -9.09 18.57 -14.84
C ASN A 77 -10.26 17.87 -15.54
N GLU A 78 -11.16 17.26 -14.74
CA GLU A 78 -12.41 16.63 -15.20
C GLU A 78 -12.23 15.59 -16.32
N ILE A 79 -11.17 14.77 -16.25
CA ILE A 79 -11.00 13.68 -17.22
C ILE A 79 -11.99 12.54 -16.93
N PRO A 80 -12.48 11.82 -17.97
CA PRO A 80 -13.39 10.69 -17.79
C PRO A 80 -12.77 9.53 -17.00
N GLU A 81 -13.62 8.78 -16.27
CA GLU A 81 -13.17 7.66 -15.43
C GLU A 81 -12.49 6.55 -16.24
N ASP A 82 -12.94 6.28 -17.46
CA ASP A 82 -12.32 5.28 -18.34
C ASP A 82 -10.88 5.66 -18.74
N GLN A 83 -10.62 6.95 -19.00
CA GLN A 83 -9.27 7.46 -19.23
C GLN A 83 -8.39 7.36 -17.97
N MET A 84 -8.95 7.66 -16.79
CA MET A 84 -8.23 7.51 -15.53
C MET A 84 -7.83 6.05 -15.29
N ILE A 85 -8.75 5.13 -15.49
CA ILE A 85 -8.49 3.68 -15.35
C ILE A 85 -7.43 3.22 -16.37
N GLU A 86 -7.51 3.67 -17.61
CA GLU A 86 -6.50 3.38 -18.63
C GLU A 86 -5.11 3.86 -18.21
N ALA A 87 -5.01 5.08 -17.70
CA ALA A 87 -3.76 5.66 -17.22
C ALA A 87 -3.15 4.84 -16.06
N ILE A 88 -3.98 4.40 -15.11
CA ILE A 88 -3.55 3.57 -13.97
C ILE A 88 -2.98 2.23 -14.46
N TYR A 89 -3.67 1.54 -15.37
CA TYR A 89 -3.17 0.27 -15.92
C TYR A 89 -1.88 0.46 -16.73
N LYS A 90 -1.78 1.52 -17.52
CA LYS A 90 -0.53 1.84 -18.24
C LYS A 90 0.64 2.06 -17.28
N CYS A 91 0.44 2.78 -16.17
CA CYS A 91 1.45 2.94 -15.13
C CYS A 91 1.85 1.60 -14.52
N HIS A 92 0.87 0.73 -14.22
CA HIS A 92 1.13 -0.60 -13.68
C HIS A 92 2.01 -1.45 -14.63
N ASP A 93 1.69 -1.46 -15.93
CA ASP A 93 2.45 -2.19 -16.95
C ASP A 93 3.91 -1.68 -17.07
N ILE A 94 4.10 -0.36 -17.00
CA ILE A 94 5.44 0.24 -16.99
C ILE A 94 6.20 -0.16 -15.73
N ASN A 95 5.54 -0.13 -14.57
CA ASN A 95 6.13 -0.56 -13.32
C ASN A 95 6.63 -2.01 -13.38
N GLN A 96 5.96 -2.92 -14.12
CA GLN A 96 6.43 -4.30 -14.29
C GLN A 96 7.80 -4.37 -14.95
N THR A 97 8.09 -3.49 -15.91
CA THR A 97 9.40 -3.43 -16.54
C THR A 97 10.49 -3.01 -15.55
N VAL A 98 10.23 -2.02 -14.73
CA VAL A 98 11.15 -1.55 -13.68
C VAL A 98 11.36 -2.61 -12.61
N ILE A 99 10.30 -3.28 -12.16
CA ILE A 99 10.33 -4.37 -11.18
C ILE A 99 11.17 -5.53 -11.70
N ALA A 100 11.00 -5.93 -12.96
CA ALA A 100 11.79 -7.00 -13.58
C ALA A 100 13.29 -6.66 -13.59
N PHE A 101 13.64 -5.40 -13.85
CA PHE A 101 15.01 -4.92 -13.77
C PHE A 101 15.56 -4.94 -12.34
N MET A 102 14.76 -4.54 -11.34
CA MET A 102 15.15 -4.62 -9.93
C MET A 102 15.42 -6.05 -9.49
N ASP A 103 14.61 -7.01 -9.97
CA ASP A 103 14.80 -8.44 -9.68
C ASP A 103 16.12 -8.96 -10.25
N GLN A 104 16.48 -8.56 -11.46
CA GLN A 104 17.78 -8.94 -12.06
C GLN A 104 18.95 -8.43 -11.20
N ILE A 105 18.89 -7.19 -10.73
CA ILE A 105 19.92 -6.64 -9.85
C ILE A 105 19.99 -7.40 -8.53
N ARG A 106 18.82 -7.71 -7.92
CA ARG A 106 18.77 -8.52 -6.70
C ARG A 106 19.40 -9.90 -6.91
N ASP A 107 19.14 -10.54 -8.02
CA ASP A 107 19.66 -11.89 -8.30
C ASP A 107 21.20 -11.88 -8.48
N GLU A 108 21.77 -10.75 -8.93
CA GLU A 108 23.22 -10.60 -9.08
C GLU A 108 23.94 -10.22 -7.79
N ILE A 109 23.39 -9.30 -6.98
CA ILE A 109 24.10 -8.69 -5.84
C ILE A 109 23.30 -8.67 -4.54
N GLY A 110 22.08 -9.20 -4.53
CA GLY A 110 21.21 -9.21 -3.35
C GLY A 110 21.75 -10.07 -2.23
N LYS A 111 21.45 -9.67 -0.99
CA LYS A 111 21.77 -10.44 0.21
C LYS A 111 20.64 -11.39 0.58
N PRO A 112 20.93 -12.53 1.23
CA PRO A 112 19.91 -13.35 1.86
C PRO A 112 19.12 -12.52 2.89
N LYS A 113 17.80 -12.68 2.90
CA LYS A 113 16.95 -12.01 3.90
C LYS A 113 17.14 -12.63 5.26
N HIS A 114 17.16 -11.82 6.33
CA HIS A 114 17.20 -12.35 7.67
C HIS A 114 15.82 -12.90 8.08
N GLU A 115 15.82 -13.90 8.94
CA GLU A 115 14.61 -14.46 9.52
C GLU A 115 14.02 -13.49 10.55
N TYR A 116 12.71 -13.47 10.65
CA TYR A 116 11.96 -12.69 11.65
C TYR A 116 10.75 -13.47 12.15
N GLU A 117 10.33 -13.19 13.35
CA GLU A 117 9.08 -13.71 13.88
C GLU A 117 7.91 -12.88 13.32
N SER A 118 6.97 -13.55 12.69
CA SER A 118 5.79 -12.90 12.14
C SER A 118 4.80 -12.56 13.26
N CYS A 119 4.29 -11.33 13.25
CA CYS A 119 3.17 -10.92 14.10
C CYS A 119 1.80 -11.19 13.44
N ALA A 120 1.75 -12.07 12.44
CA ALA A 120 0.50 -12.46 11.81
C ALA A 120 -0.43 -13.13 12.83
N ILE A 121 -1.72 -12.78 12.75
CA ILE A 121 -2.75 -13.37 13.63
C ILE A 121 -2.88 -14.86 13.30
N PRO A 122 -2.75 -15.79 14.27
CA PRO A 122 -2.97 -17.21 14.04
C PRO A 122 -4.38 -17.49 13.50
N GLU A 123 -4.50 -18.35 12.48
CA GLU A 123 -5.83 -18.72 11.93
C GLU A 123 -6.79 -19.22 13.02
N GLN A 124 -6.28 -20.00 13.96
CA GLN A 124 -7.07 -20.51 15.08
C GLN A 124 -7.64 -19.38 15.94
N MET A 125 -6.85 -18.34 16.21
CA MET A 125 -7.32 -17.17 16.96
C MET A 125 -8.48 -16.48 16.24
N PHE A 126 -8.40 -16.34 14.92
CA PHE A 126 -9.46 -15.73 14.13
C PHE A 126 -10.76 -16.56 14.17
N GLU A 127 -10.66 -17.89 14.12
CA GLU A 127 -11.82 -18.78 14.26
C GLU A 127 -12.41 -18.76 15.68
N ASP A 128 -11.60 -18.59 16.71
CA ASP A 128 -12.05 -18.47 18.09
C ASP A 128 -12.73 -17.12 18.35
N ILE A 129 -12.23 -16.03 17.78
CA ILE A 129 -12.87 -14.70 17.78
C ILE A 129 -14.27 -14.77 17.17
N LYS A 130 -14.44 -15.42 16.03
CA LYS A 130 -15.74 -15.60 15.36
C LYS A 130 -16.79 -16.34 16.20
N LYS A 131 -16.37 -17.14 17.17
CA LYS A 131 -17.29 -17.84 18.09
C LYS A 131 -17.83 -16.91 19.17
N ILE A 132 -17.11 -15.82 19.47
CA ILE A 132 -17.41 -14.85 20.52
C ILE A 132 -18.13 -13.64 19.94
N VAL A 133 -17.61 -13.14 18.81
CA VAL A 133 -18.12 -11.95 18.12
C VAL A 133 -18.77 -12.36 16.81
N THR A 134 -20.07 -12.14 16.68
CA THR A 134 -20.79 -12.49 15.46
C THR A 134 -20.65 -11.42 14.38
N PRO A 135 -20.84 -11.79 13.09
CA PRO A 135 -20.85 -10.82 12.00
C PRO A 135 -21.87 -9.70 12.21
N GLU A 136 -23.03 -10.01 12.80
CA GLU A 136 -24.09 -9.04 13.07
C GLU A 136 -23.66 -8.01 14.13
N GLN A 137 -22.94 -8.43 15.18
CA GLN A 137 -22.38 -7.52 16.18
C GLN A 137 -21.33 -6.59 15.57
N MET A 138 -20.48 -7.11 14.69
CA MET A 138 -19.50 -6.30 13.96
C MET A 138 -20.16 -5.32 13.00
N GLU A 139 -21.19 -5.75 12.28
CA GLU A 139 -21.96 -4.89 11.38
C GLU A 139 -22.61 -3.74 12.15
N GLU A 140 -23.29 -4.02 13.28
CA GLU A 140 -23.91 -3.00 14.14
C GLU A 140 -22.86 -2.02 14.71
N ALA A 141 -21.71 -2.51 15.11
CA ALA A 141 -20.64 -1.68 15.65
C ALA A 141 -20.03 -0.76 14.58
N VAL A 142 -19.73 -1.28 13.40
CA VAL A 142 -19.01 -0.55 12.34
C VAL A 142 -19.92 0.40 11.58
N PHE A 143 -21.16 0.00 11.25
CA PHE A 143 -22.11 0.82 10.49
C PHE A 143 -22.95 1.77 11.36
N THR A 144 -22.40 2.19 12.48
CA THR A 144 -23.01 3.24 13.30
C THR A 144 -22.64 4.62 12.75
N ASP A 145 -23.63 5.46 12.43
CA ASP A 145 -23.45 6.77 11.77
C ASP A 145 -22.62 7.73 12.62
N GLU A 146 -22.83 7.75 13.93
CA GLU A 146 -22.13 8.64 14.85
C GLU A 146 -20.74 8.08 15.20
N LYS A 147 -19.69 8.84 14.88
CA LYS A 147 -18.29 8.43 15.07
C LYS A 147 -17.99 7.99 16.50
N GLN A 148 -18.39 8.80 17.49
CA GLN A 148 -18.09 8.54 18.89
C GLN A 148 -18.75 7.23 19.36
N LYS A 149 -20.01 7.02 19.00
CA LYS A 149 -20.74 5.81 19.33
C LYS A 149 -20.17 4.57 18.65
N ARG A 150 -19.71 4.70 17.42
CA ARG A 150 -19.00 3.63 16.71
C ARG A 150 -17.71 3.22 17.44
N GLU A 151 -16.91 4.20 17.88
CA GLU A 151 -15.69 3.94 18.65
C GLU A 151 -15.99 3.26 19.99
N GLU A 152 -17.06 3.66 20.68
CA GLU A 152 -17.53 3.03 21.91
C GLU A 152 -17.97 1.57 21.68
N ASN A 153 -18.72 1.31 20.61
CA ASN A 153 -19.17 -0.03 20.27
C ASN A 153 -17.99 -0.97 19.93
N ILE A 154 -17.02 -0.48 19.13
CA ILE A 154 -15.81 -1.25 18.80
C ILE A 154 -15.00 -1.54 20.06
N ARG A 155 -14.83 -0.55 20.95
CA ARG A 155 -14.13 -0.73 22.23
C ARG A 155 -14.80 -1.79 23.10
N ALA A 156 -16.13 -1.80 23.18
CA ALA A 156 -16.87 -2.81 23.96
C ALA A 156 -16.62 -4.23 23.43
N ILE A 157 -16.52 -4.40 22.10
CA ILE A 157 -16.15 -5.69 21.48
C ILE A 157 -14.71 -6.07 21.84
N THR A 158 -13.78 -5.12 21.80
CA THR A 158 -12.38 -5.36 22.17
C THR A 158 -12.27 -5.80 23.63
N GLU A 159 -12.92 -5.10 24.56
CA GLU A 159 -12.97 -5.45 25.99
C GLU A 159 -13.57 -6.86 26.22
N GLN A 160 -14.63 -7.21 25.50
CA GLN A 160 -15.22 -8.56 25.53
C GLN A 160 -14.23 -9.65 25.10
N LEU A 161 -13.42 -9.39 24.07
CA LEU A 161 -12.39 -10.32 23.60
C LEU A 161 -11.21 -10.42 24.58
N GLU A 162 -10.77 -9.31 25.15
CA GLU A 162 -9.73 -9.29 26.18
C GLU A 162 -10.14 -10.09 27.43
N GLU A 163 -11.38 -9.96 27.88
CA GLU A 163 -11.91 -10.76 28.98
C GLU A 163 -12.00 -12.25 28.62
N ALA A 164 -12.46 -12.58 27.40
CA ALA A 164 -12.60 -13.96 26.95
C ALA A 164 -11.27 -14.68 26.79
N PHE A 165 -10.21 -13.96 26.45
CA PHE A 165 -8.86 -14.49 26.25
C PHE A 165 -7.88 -14.15 27.38
N ALA A 166 -8.39 -13.72 28.55
CA ALA A 166 -7.55 -13.28 29.68
C ALA A 166 -6.49 -14.32 30.14
N ASP A 167 -6.78 -15.61 29.96
CA ASP A 167 -5.86 -16.71 30.28
C ASP A 167 -4.91 -17.11 29.12
N ASN A 168 -5.01 -16.44 27.97
CA ASN A 168 -4.19 -16.72 26.78
C ASN A 168 -3.29 -15.53 26.43
N GLU A 169 -2.06 -15.56 26.97
CA GLU A 169 -1.07 -14.47 26.81
C GLU A 169 -0.73 -14.20 25.32
N GLU A 170 -0.70 -15.23 24.47
CA GLU A 170 -0.43 -15.09 23.04
C GLU A 170 -1.55 -14.31 22.33
N TYR A 171 -2.81 -14.64 22.62
CA TYR A 171 -3.95 -13.95 22.03
C TYR A 171 -4.08 -12.51 22.54
N LEU A 172 -3.84 -12.29 23.83
CA LEU A 172 -3.82 -10.92 24.40
C LEU A 172 -2.76 -10.05 23.77
N ALA A 173 -1.55 -10.56 23.56
CA ALA A 173 -0.48 -9.83 22.88
C ALA A 173 -0.87 -9.44 21.44
N CYS A 174 -1.51 -10.34 20.71
CA CYS A 174 -2.02 -10.04 19.36
C CYS A 174 -3.14 -9.00 19.37
N LEU A 175 -4.11 -9.08 20.30
CA LEU A 175 -5.20 -8.10 20.41
C LEU A 175 -4.68 -6.69 20.73
N LEU A 176 -3.76 -6.56 21.68
CA LEU A 176 -3.16 -5.28 22.06
C LEU A 176 -2.38 -4.64 20.92
N TYR A 177 -1.62 -5.45 20.15
CA TYR A 177 -0.85 -4.96 19.01
C TYR A 177 -1.72 -4.46 17.85
N THR A 178 -2.87 -5.11 17.62
CA THR A 178 -3.79 -4.76 16.52
C THR A 178 -4.79 -3.67 16.86
N SER A 179 -5.06 -3.41 18.15
CA SER A 179 -5.99 -2.37 18.59
C SER A 179 -5.44 -0.95 18.43
N ASP A 180 -4.10 -0.79 18.36
CA ASP A 180 -3.41 0.49 18.16
C ASP A 180 -3.11 0.79 16.67
N ALA A 181 -3.39 -0.12 15.76
CA ALA A 181 -3.18 0.02 14.33
C ALA A 181 -4.50 0.32 13.60
#